data_1a21bee0b2a92bcac0236e17aa680c58
#
_entry.id   1a21bee0b2a92bcac0236e17aa680c58
#
_cell.length_a   1.000
_cell.length_b   1.000
_cell.length_c   1.000
_cell.angle_alpha   90.00
_cell.angle_beta   90.00
_cell.angle_gamma   90.00
#
_symmetry.space_group_name_H-M   'P 1'
#
loop_
_entity.id
_entity.type
_entity.pdbx_description
1 polymer ?
#
loop_
_entity_poly.entity_id
_entity_poly.type
_entity_poly.pdbx_seq_one_letter_code
_entity_poly.pdbx_strand_id
1 'polypeptide(L)'
;YLKGETLTRDTYTTLSLAKAAVVNSGTATLETALIGCPQTAVYYVAGSKYLEWLIKPIIFKIKHFTLVNIIANKEVIQELVGRRFTKENIQHELHRLLTDEQYRQSMIQEYHKINMILGSETAPKNAADIIVQ
;
A
#
# COMPACT_ATOMS: atom_id res chain seq x y z
N TYR A 1 -1.38 2.34 -25.17
CA TYR A 1 -2.29 1.70 -24.22
C TYR A 1 -2.47 2.49 -22.93
N LEU A 2 -1.69 3.52 -22.75
CA LEU A 2 -1.80 4.44 -21.62
C LEU A 2 -2.19 5.83 -22.10
N LYS A 3 -3.39 5.95 -22.67
CA LYS A 3 -3.91 7.24 -23.15
C LYS A 3 -4.14 8.20 -21.99
N GLY A 4 -3.53 9.39 -22.05
CA GLY A 4 -3.66 10.40 -21.02
C GLY A 4 -2.85 10.15 -19.76
N GLU A 5 -1.98 9.16 -19.78
CA GLU A 5 -1.13 8.80 -18.65
C GLU A 5 0.32 9.17 -18.94
N THR A 6 1.05 9.47 -17.88
CA THR A 6 2.48 9.82 -17.99
C THR A 6 3.31 8.77 -17.25
N LEU A 7 4.26 8.18 -17.95
CA LEU A 7 5.24 7.29 -17.32
C LEU A 7 6.39 8.13 -16.78
N THR A 8 6.72 7.94 -15.52
CA THR A 8 7.81 8.66 -14.88
C THR A 8 8.61 7.72 -13.99
N ARG A 9 9.91 8.00 -13.86
CA ARG A 9 10.78 7.31 -12.91
C ARG A 9 10.89 8.06 -11.59
N ASP A 10 10.39 9.28 -11.52
CA ASP A 10 10.38 10.08 -10.30
C ASP A 10 9.15 9.75 -9.46
N THR A 11 9.24 8.62 -8.77
CA THR A 11 8.16 8.11 -7.91
C THR A 11 7.84 9.10 -6.79
N TYR A 12 8.84 9.72 -6.19
CA TYR A 12 8.63 10.65 -5.08
C TYR A 12 7.79 11.87 -5.50
N THR A 13 8.18 12.52 -6.58
CA THR A 13 7.43 13.68 -7.08
C THR A 13 6.02 13.28 -7.49
N THR A 14 5.88 12.16 -8.17
CA THR A 14 4.57 11.64 -8.59
C THR A 14 3.66 11.41 -7.41
N LEU A 15 4.14 10.70 -6.38
CA LEU A 15 3.34 10.39 -5.19
C LEU A 15 3.01 11.63 -4.37
N SER A 16 3.91 12.61 -4.31
CA SER A 16 3.65 13.84 -3.56
C SER A 16 2.56 14.69 -4.21
N LEU A 17 2.35 14.56 -5.52
CA LEU A 17 1.31 15.26 -6.26
C LEU A 17 0.03 14.41 -6.41
N ALA A 18 0.12 13.11 -6.20
CA ALA A 18 -1.01 12.21 -6.41
C ALA A 18 -2.03 12.32 -5.29
N LYS A 19 -3.30 12.27 -5.65
CA LYS A 19 -4.41 12.26 -4.70
C LYS A 19 -4.64 10.87 -4.10
N ALA A 20 -4.34 9.83 -4.85
CA ALA A 20 -4.42 8.44 -4.43
C ALA A 20 -3.48 7.58 -5.25
N ALA A 21 -3.09 6.44 -4.72
CA ALA A 21 -2.17 5.52 -5.40
C ALA A 21 -2.65 4.07 -5.29
N VAL A 22 -2.36 3.30 -6.32
CA VAL A 22 -2.47 1.84 -6.29
C VAL A 22 -1.04 1.29 -6.32
N VAL A 23 -0.66 0.59 -5.28
CA VAL A 23 0.74 0.18 -5.06
C VAL A 23 0.85 -1.34 -5.12
N ASN A 24 1.69 -1.82 -6.01
CA ASN A 24 1.92 -3.26 -6.18
C ASN A 24 3.21 -3.69 -5.49
N SER A 25 3.29 -3.50 -4.18
CA SER A 25 4.44 -3.91 -3.39
C SER A 25 4.17 -3.70 -1.90
N GLY A 26 4.67 -4.59 -1.07
CA GLY A 26 4.59 -4.42 0.38
C GLY A 26 5.51 -3.33 0.91
N THR A 27 6.72 -3.22 0.36
CA THR A 27 7.73 -2.22 0.80
C THR A 27 7.43 -0.84 0.26
N ALA A 28 6.98 -0.71 -0.97
CA ALA A 28 6.63 0.57 -1.57
C ALA A 28 5.43 1.24 -0.87
N THR A 29 4.60 0.47 -0.16
CA THR A 29 3.50 1.05 0.61
C THR A 29 4.02 1.93 1.75
N LEU A 30 5.12 1.56 2.37
CA LEU A 30 5.72 2.37 3.43
C LEU A 30 6.25 3.70 2.88
N GLU A 31 6.95 3.65 1.76
CA GLU A 31 7.42 4.86 1.09
C GLU A 31 6.26 5.79 0.74
N THR A 32 5.20 5.23 0.17
CA THR A 32 3.99 5.98 -0.18
C THR A 32 3.33 6.61 1.05
N ALA A 33 3.29 5.89 2.17
CA ALA A 33 2.75 6.40 3.43
C ALA A 33 3.60 7.54 4.00
N LEU A 34 4.93 7.41 3.94
CA LEU A 34 5.84 8.46 4.43
C LEU A 34 5.71 9.75 3.61
N ILE A 35 5.39 9.64 2.33
CA ILE A 35 5.09 10.79 1.49
C ILE A 35 3.72 11.40 1.81
N GLY A 36 2.81 10.59 2.36
CA GLY A 36 1.47 11.04 2.76
C GLY A 36 0.39 10.82 1.72
N CYS A 37 0.61 9.93 0.75
CA CYS A 37 -0.36 9.65 -0.30
C CYS A 37 -1.31 8.52 0.12
N PRO A 38 -2.63 8.75 0.16
CA PRO A 38 -3.60 7.69 0.37
C PRO A 38 -3.47 6.61 -0.70
N GLN A 39 -3.56 5.35 -0.29
CA GLN A 39 -3.23 4.24 -1.19
C GLN A 39 -4.04 2.98 -0.90
N THR A 40 -4.08 2.10 -1.87
CA THR A 40 -4.44 0.70 -1.71
C THR A 40 -3.31 -0.16 -2.25
N ALA A 41 -3.07 -1.28 -1.61
CA ALA A 41 -2.05 -2.23 -2.06
C ALA A 41 -2.71 -3.36 -2.84
N VAL A 42 -2.06 -3.76 -3.92
CA VAL A 42 -2.51 -4.87 -4.74
C VAL A 42 -1.40 -5.90 -4.86
N TYR A 43 -1.79 -7.17 -4.82
CA TYR A 43 -0.87 -8.27 -5.07
C TYR A 43 -1.51 -9.22 -6.06
N TYR A 44 -0.86 -9.39 -7.18
CA TYR A 44 -1.27 -10.38 -8.15
C TYR A 44 -0.51 -11.68 -7.87
N VAL A 45 -1.24 -12.70 -7.48
CA VAL A 45 -0.69 -14.04 -7.35
C VAL A 45 -0.95 -14.75 -8.67
N ALA A 46 -0.04 -14.52 -9.63
CA ALA A 46 -0.09 -15.24 -10.90
C ALA A 46 0.36 -16.67 -10.65
N GLY A 47 -0.50 -17.61 -10.96
CA GLY A 47 -0.05 -18.98 -10.82
C GLY A 47 -1.14 -19.98 -11.07
N SER A 48 -0.72 -21.21 -11.26
CA SER A 48 -1.59 -22.35 -11.36
C SER A 48 -2.38 -22.53 -10.06
N LYS A 49 -3.49 -23.24 -10.12
CA LYS A 49 -4.26 -23.64 -8.94
C LYS A 49 -3.40 -24.30 -7.86
N TYR A 50 -2.26 -24.87 -8.23
CA TYR A 50 -1.30 -25.46 -7.30
C TYR A 50 -0.64 -24.43 -6.41
N LEU A 51 -0.25 -23.28 -6.96
CA LEU A 51 0.38 -22.22 -6.20
C LEU A 51 -0.59 -21.62 -5.21
N GLU A 52 -1.84 -21.38 -5.63
CA GLU A 52 -2.90 -20.94 -4.73
C GLU A 52 -3.12 -21.93 -3.59
N TRP A 53 -3.14 -23.23 -3.92
CA TRP A 53 -3.35 -24.27 -2.93
C TRP A 53 -2.20 -24.35 -1.91
N LEU A 54 -0.95 -24.17 -2.37
CA LEU A 54 0.23 -24.16 -1.51
C LEU A 54 0.32 -22.91 -0.63
N ILE A 55 -0.07 -21.76 -1.18
CA ILE A 55 0.01 -20.46 -0.49
C ILE A 55 -1.19 -20.23 0.44
N LYS A 56 -2.32 -20.85 0.14
CA LYS A 56 -3.56 -20.63 0.88
C LYS A 56 -3.43 -20.77 2.40
N PRO A 57 -2.77 -21.81 2.95
CA PRO A 57 -2.56 -21.90 4.39
C PRO A 57 -1.67 -20.79 4.94
N ILE A 58 -0.70 -20.33 4.15
CA ILE A 58 0.22 -19.26 4.53
C ILE A 58 -0.51 -17.92 4.53
N ILE A 59 -1.35 -17.67 3.52
CA ILE A 59 -2.16 -16.46 3.43
C ILE A 59 -3.12 -16.34 4.61
N PHE A 60 -3.73 -17.44 5.05
CA PHE A 60 -4.62 -17.43 6.21
C PHE A 60 -3.91 -17.14 7.53
N LYS A 61 -2.62 -17.44 7.62
CA LYS A 61 -1.82 -17.17 8.82
C LYS A 61 -1.25 -15.76 8.85
N ILE A 62 -1.05 -15.14 7.70
CA ILE A 62 -0.52 -13.80 7.60
C ILE A 62 -1.69 -12.81 7.68
N LYS A 63 -1.67 -11.99 8.71
CA LYS A 63 -2.70 -10.99 8.94
C LYS A 63 -2.57 -9.81 8.00
N HIS A 64 -1.33 -9.39 7.71
CA HIS A 64 -1.04 -8.24 6.88
C HIS A 64 0.12 -8.52 5.96
N PHE A 65 0.06 -7.98 4.73
CA PHE A 65 1.08 -8.15 3.70
C PHE A 65 1.93 -6.91 3.49
N THR A 66 1.38 -5.73 3.79
CA THR A 66 2.08 -4.47 3.59
C THR A 66 2.83 -4.06 4.85
N LEU A 67 3.96 -3.38 4.68
CA LEU A 67 4.70 -2.84 5.82
C LEU A 67 3.87 -1.82 6.60
N VAL A 68 3.04 -1.05 5.92
CA VAL A 68 2.14 -0.08 6.57
C VAL A 68 1.25 -0.78 7.58
N ASN A 69 0.56 -1.83 7.18
CA ASN A 69 -0.36 -2.54 8.05
C ASN A 69 0.37 -3.36 9.12
N ILE A 70 1.55 -3.90 8.77
CA ILE A 70 2.37 -4.63 9.73
C ILE A 70 2.85 -3.71 10.85
N ILE A 71 3.38 -2.55 10.51
CA ILE A 71 3.89 -1.57 11.50
C ILE A 71 2.74 -1.03 12.34
N ALA A 72 1.61 -0.72 11.73
CA ALA A 72 0.43 -0.22 12.43
C ALA A 72 -0.28 -1.30 13.26
N ASN A 73 -0.01 -2.56 12.97
CA ASN A 73 -0.69 -3.72 13.55
C ASN A 73 -2.21 -3.64 13.38
N LYS A 74 -2.66 -3.11 12.26
CA LYS A 74 -4.07 -3.04 11.87
C LYS A 74 -4.17 -2.72 10.39
N GLU A 75 -5.38 -2.85 9.84
CA GLU A 75 -5.63 -2.52 8.44
C GLU A 75 -5.78 -1.01 8.26
N VAL A 76 -4.68 -0.33 7.96
CA VAL A 76 -4.67 1.10 7.62
C VAL A 76 -5.06 1.29 6.16
N ILE A 77 -4.51 0.44 5.29
CA ILE A 77 -4.79 0.45 3.85
C ILE A 77 -5.39 -0.89 3.44
N GLN A 78 -6.22 -0.87 2.41
CA GLN A 78 -6.79 -2.10 1.84
C GLN A 78 -5.72 -2.90 1.13
N GLU A 79 -5.66 -4.19 1.42
CA GLU A 79 -4.76 -5.13 0.74
C GLU A 79 -5.61 -6.03 -0.15
N LEU A 80 -5.56 -5.78 -1.46
CA LEU A 80 -6.33 -6.53 -2.44
C LEU A 80 -5.47 -7.67 -2.98
N VAL A 81 -5.59 -8.83 -2.34
CA VAL A 81 -4.75 -10.00 -2.60
C VAL A 81 -5.62 -11.18 -2.99
N GLY A 82 -5.18 -11.99 -3.94
CA GLY A 82 -5.86 -13.22 -4.34
C GLY A 82 -7.24 -12.95 -4.90
N ARG A 83 -8.27 -13.50 -4.28
CA ARG A 83 -9.66 -13.32 -4.73
C ARG A 83 -10.15 -11.89 -4.64
N ARG A 84 -9.53 -11.07 -3.79
CA ARG A 84 -9.87 -9.65 -3.65
C ARG A 84 -9.20 -8.80 -4.73
N PHE A 85 -8.24 -9.34 -5.46
CA PHE A 85 -7.57 -8.67 -6.57
C PHE A 85 -8.49 -8.74 -7.79
N THR A 86 -9.43 -7.84 -7.89
CA THR A 86 -10.36 -7.71 -9.01
C THR A 86 -10.39 -6.26 -9.46
N LYS A 87 -10.70 -6.06 -10.74
CA LYS A 87 -10.87 -4.73 -11.31
C LYS A 87 -11.93 -3.94 -10.53
N GLU A 88 -13.01 -4.58 -10.18
CA GLU A 88 -14.13 -3.97 -9.46
C GLU A 88 -13.70 -3.50 -8.07
N ASN A 89 -12.96 -4.32 -7.34
CA ASN A 89 -12.47 -3.96 -6.01
C ASN A 89 -11.45 -2.83 -6.07
N ILE A 90 -10.56 -2.86 -7.06
CA ILE A 90 -9.57 -1.79 -7.26
C ILE A 90 -10.29 -0.47 -7.58
N GLN A 91 -11.26 -0.50 -8.48
CA GLN A 91 -12.03 0.68 -8.85
C GLN A 91 -12.83 1.23 -7.67
N HIS A 92 -13.47 0.34 -6.92
CA HIS A 92 -14.24 0.72 -5.73
C HIS A 92 -13.35 1.40 -4.69
N GLU A 93 -12.22 0.82 -4.38
CA GLU A 93 -11.31 1.38 -3.39
C GLU A 93 -10.68 2.68 -3.88
N LEU A 94 -10.29 2.74 -5.13
CA LEU A 94 -9.75 3.97 -5.73
C LEU A 94 -10.78 5.10 -5.71
N HIS A 95 -12.03 4.79 -6.05
CA HIS A 95 -13.12 5.76 -5.97
C HIS A 95 -13.30 6.28 -4.54
N ARG A 96 -13.27 5.39 -3.57
CA ARG A 96 -13.37 5.74 -2.15
C ARG A 96 -12.21 6.63 -1.72
N LEU A 97 -11.00 6.30 -2.11
CA LEU A 97 -9.82 7.13 -1.81
C LEU A 97 -9.90 8.51 -2.44
N LEU A 98 -10.57 8.66 -3.58
CA LEU A 98 -10.69 9.94 -4.27
C LEU A 98 -11.85 10.79 -3.78
N THR A 99 -12.90 10.18 -3.21
CA THR A 99 -14.16 10.88 -2.90
C THR A 99 -14.49 10.95 -1.42
N ASP A 100 -14.02 10.01 -0.60
CA ASP A 100 -14.32 9.98 0.84
C ASP A 100 -13.21 10.69 1.61
N GLU A 101 -13.42 11.96 1.89
CA GLU A 101 -12.44 12.79 2.59
C GLU A 101 -12.16 12.29 4.01
N GLN A 102 -13.18 11.81 4.71
CA GLN A 102 -13.01 11.29 6.06
C GLN A 102 -12.13 10.03 6.07
N TYR A 103 -12.33 9.15 5.12
CA TYR A 103 -11.50 7.96 4.94
C TYR A 103 -10.05 8.33 4.65
N ARG A 104 -9.83 9.29 3.76
CA ARG A 104 -8.50 9.78 3.42
C ARG A 104 -7.79 10.37 4.64
N GLN A 105 -8.48 11.23 5.38
CA GLN A 105 -7.92 11.87 6.57
C GLN A 105 -7.59 10.86 7.65
N SER A 106 -8.43 9.86 7.87
CA SER A 106 -8.15 8.78 8.81
C SER A 106 -6.89 8.03 8.43
N MET A 107 -6.71 7.74 7.15
CA MET A 107 -5.53 7.06 6.64
C MET A 107 -4.26 7.90 6.86
N ILE A 108 -4.33 9.20 6.56
CA ILE A 108 -3.21 10.11 6.76
C ILE A 108 -2.83 10.22 8.24
N GLN A 109 -3.81 10.25 9.14
CA GLN A 109 -3.56 10.25 10.58
C GLN A 109 -2.80 8.99 11.01
N GLU A 110 -3.15 7.84 10.47
CA GLU A 110 -2.43 6.59 10.74
C GLU A 110 -0.99 6.63 10.18
N TYR A 111 -0.80 7.27 9.03
CA TYR A 111 0.54 7.49 8.49
C TYR A 111 1.40 8.34 9.43
N HIS A 112 0.82 9.37 10.06
CA HIS A 112 1.52 10.17 11.05
C HIS A 112 1.95 9.33 12.25
N LYS A 113 1.10 8.44 12.73
CA LYS A 113 1.45 7.52 13.81
C LYS A 113 2.59 6.59 13.42
N ILE A 114 2.58 6.06 12.21
CA ILE A 114 3.64 5.21 11.67
C ILE A 114 4.94 6.01 11.61
N ASN A 115 4.88 7.24 11.12
CA ASN A 115 6.03 8.13 11.04
C ASN A 115 6.64 8.39 12.44
N MET A 116 5.80 8.57 13.45
CA MET A 116 6.25 8.73 14.83
C MET A 116 6.92 7.45 15.37
N ILE A 117 6.37 6.28 15.06
CA ILE A 117 6.96 5.00 15.46
C ILE A 117 8.35 4.83 14.87
N LEU A 118 8.52 5.17 13.60
CA LEU A 118 9.80 5.08 12.89
C LEU A 118 10.72 6.25 13.22
N GLY A 119 10.16 7.35 13.71
CA GLY A 119 10.78 8.67 13.71
C GLY A 119 11.44 9.12 14.98
N SER A 120 11.54 8.28 16.02
CA SER A 120 11.98 8.81 17.31
C SER A 120 13.46 9.21 17.35
N GLU A 121 14.34 8.61 16.57
CA GLU A 121 15.76 9.04 16.54
C GLU A 121 16.45 8.81 15.20
N THR A 122 16.05 7.77 14.48
CA THR A 122 16.74 7.33 13.28
C THR A 122 15.75 7.03 12.14
N ALA A 123 14.64 7.77 12.11
CA ALA A 123 13.55 7.48 11.18
C ALA A 123 13.97 7.37 9.72
N PRO A 124 14.70 8.33 9.14
CA PRO A 124 15.08 8.21 7.72
C PRO A 124 15.98 7.02 7.48
N LYS A 125 16.85 6.70 8.43
CA LYS A 125 17.75 5.57 8.34
C LYS A 125 16.99 4.25 8.48
N ASN A 126 16.09 4.16 9.45
CA ASN A 126 15.28 2.97 9.67
C ASN A 126 14.35 2.69 8.49
N ALA A 127 13.73 3.72 7.95
CA ALA A 127 12.89 3.57 6.77
C ALA A 127 13.71 3.13 5.55
N ALA A 128 14.89 3.71 5.35
CA ALA A 128 15.78 3.31 4.26
C ALA A 128 16.26 1.86 4.44
N ASP A 129 16.61 1.45 5.65
CA ASP A 129 17.03 0.08 5.93
C ASP A 129 15.90 -0.92 5.67
N ILE A 130 14.68 -0.59 6.03
CA ILE A 130 13.50 -1.44 5.77
C ILE A 130 13.23 -1.54 4.28
N ILE A 131 13.32 -0.44 3.55
CA ILE A 131 13.02 -0.38 2.11
C ILE A 131 14.11 -1.10 1.30
N VAL A 132 15.37 -0.99 1.70
CA VAL A 132 16.50 -1.59 0.99
C VAL A 132 16.61 -3.09 1.27
N GLN A 133 16.17 -3.55 2.40
CA GLN A 133 16.12 -4.97 2.73
C GLN A 133 15.00 -5.70 2.01
#